data_87820f8232af7f12e6d2c4c74d8cef26
#
_entry.id   87820f8232af7f12e6d2c4c74d8cef26
#
_cell.length_a   1.000
_cell.length_b   1.000
_cell.length_c   1.000
_cell.angle_alpha   90.00
_cell.angle_beta   90.00
_cell.angle_gamma   90.00
#
_symmetry.space_group_name_H-M   'P 1'
#
loop_
_entity.id
_entity.type
_entity.pdbx_description
1 polymer ?
#
loop_
_entity_poly.entity_id
_entity_poly.type
_entity_poly.pdbx_seq_one_letter_code
_entity_poly.pdbx_strand_id
1 'polypeptide(L)'
;MIQKIMDLLIRPDSFFSEKANEPENLKIPGLIVLIGAILAALAAYQVSGLTARIFSQAATAGMSSIIGIIGAISGLLGFIILWWLIVTGIFFLVSMVFSGKGSFKRTLENVGYGLVPMIFGSFVTLLLSFYYLPMVRVPVVHSIQDPAAMQQAVMQLTQDPSFREFTQVSTIIALIFLIWSANVWIFGIKYARELSLRNAIITVGIPVLLYIIYMLYTIFAGFPIAGGA
;
A
#
# COMPACT_ATOMS: atom_id res chain seq x y z
N MET A 1 15.80 20.72 0.54
CA MET A 1 15.12 19.44 0.39
C MET A 1 13.78 19.41 1.14
N ILE A 2 13.73 19.75 2.43
CA ILE A 2 12.48 19.79 3.24
C ILE A 2 11.44 20.70 2.60
N GLN A 3 11.81 21.90 2.16
CA GLN A 3 10.90 22.85 1.51
C GLN A 3 10.23 22.27 0.25
N LYS A 4 10.99 21.55 -0.60
CA LYS A 4 10.43 20.88 -1.80
C LYS A 4 9.41 19.77 -1.44
N ILE A 5 9.62 19.07 -0.32
CA ILE A 5 8.64 18.08 0.18
C ILE A 5 7.38 18.77 0.72
N MET A 6 7.54 19.87 1.42
CA MET A 6 6.39 20.68 1.88
C MET A 6 5.59 21.24 0.70
N ASP A 7 6.26 21.77 -0.32
CA ASP A 7 5.60 22.27 -1.53
C ASP A 7 4.85 21.14 -2.26
N LEU A 8 5.45 19.96 -2.36
CA LEU A 8 4.78 18.77 -2.92
C LEU A 8 3.48 18.43 -2.18
N LEU A 9 3.48 18.50 -0.85
CA LEU A 9 2.36 18.08 -0.01
C LEU A 9 1.25 19.13 0.10
N ILE A 10 1.63 20.43 0.11
CA ILE A 10 0.72 21.54 0.39
C ILE A 10 0.32 22.28 -0.90
N ARG A 11 1.25 22.36 -1.87
CA ARG A 11 1.08 23.09 -3.14
C ARG A 11 1.48 22.23 -4.34
N PRO A 12 0.87 21.06 -4.53
CA PRO A 12 1.29 20.12 -5.56
C PRO A 12 1.20 20.69 -6.98
N ASP A 13 0.25 21.60 -7.25
CA ASP A 13 0.13 22.28 -8.54
C ASP A 13 1.40 23.07 -8.89
N SER A 14 1.90 23.91 -7.97
CA SER A 14 3.13 24.69 -8.16
C SER A 14 4.34 23.76 -8.32
N PHE A 15 4.45 22.76 -7.45
CA PHE A 15 5.56 21.80 -7.50
C PHE A 15 5.68 21.10 -8.85
N PHE A 16 4.58 20.53 -9.36
CA PHE A 16 4.61 19.81 -10.62
C PHE A 16 4.67 20.73 -11.84
N SER A 17 4.20 21.97 -11.75
CA SER A 17 4.38 23.01 -12.78
C SER A 17 5.85 23.34 -12.99
N GLU A 18 6.60 23.53 -11.92
CA GLU A 18 8.04 23.77 -11.98
C GLU A 18 8.76 22.50 -12.48
N LYS A 19 8.39 21.35 -11.95
CA LYS A 19 8.97 20.06 -12.29
C LYS A 19 8.79 19.66 -13.75
N ALA A 20 7.70 20.07 -14.38
CA ALA A 20 7.45 19.82 -15.81
C ALA A 20 8.53 20.39 -16.74
N ASN A 21 9.21 21.46 -16.31
CA ASN A 21 10.28 22.11 -17.06
C ASN A 21 11.67 21.46 -16.84
N GLU A 22 11.79 20.56 -15.85
CA GLU A 22 13.04 19.84 -15.59
C GLU A 22 13.12 18.53 -16.42
N PRO A 23 14.33 18.02 -16.73
CA PRO A 23 14.47 16.72 -17.36
C PRO A 23 13.93 15.59 -16.44
N GLU A 24 13.42 14.52 -17.05
CA GLU A 24 12.89 13.35 -16.33
C GLU A 24 13.98 12.66 -15.50
N ASN A 25 13.73 12.49 -14.20
CA ASN A 25 14.69 11.93 -13.26
C ASN A 25 14.02 11.02 -12.21
N LEU A 26 14.28 9.73 -12.29
CA LEU A 26 13.71 8.74 -11.37
C LEU A 26 14.50 8.56 -10.05
N LYS A 27 15.62 9.28 -9.84
CA LYS A 27 16.46 9.07 -8.65
C LYS A 27 15.72 9.40 -7.35
N ILE A 28 15.08 10.57 -7.28
CA ILE A 28 14.35 10.99 -6.07
C ILE A 28 13.07 10.16 -5.91
N PRO A 29 12.19 10.02 -6.91
CA PRO A 29 11.03 9.13 -6.80
C PRO A 29 11.39 7.68 -6.44
N GLY A 30 12.45 7.15 -7.04
CA GLY A 30 12.95 5.81 -6.72
C GLY A 30 13.39 5.66 -5.27
N LEU A 31 14.05 6.69 -4.70
CA LEU A 31 14.40 6.71 -3.27
C LEU A 31 13.14 6.77 -2.38
N ILE A 32 12.16 7.59 -2.74
CA ILE A 32 10.87 7.67 -2.04
C ILE A 32 10.20 6.29 -2.02
N VAL A 33 10.11 5.65 -3.19
CA VAL A 33 9.53 4.30 -3.33
C VAL A 33 10.31 3.27 -2.52
N LEU A 34 11.64 3.33 -2.52
CA LEU A 34 12.47 2.41 -1.73
C LEU A 34 12.21 2.56 -0.23
N ILE A 35 12.08 3.78 0.29
CA ILE A 35 11.70 4.01 1.70
C ILE A 35 10.34 3.40 2.00
N GLY A 36 9.34 3.64 1.15
CA GLY A 36 8.01 3.04 1.30
C GLY A 36 8.04 1.51 1.25
N ALA A 37 8.83 0.93 0.34
CA ALA A 37 9.00 -0.51 0.21
C ALA A 37 9.65 -1.14 1.46
N ILE A 38 10.64 -0.46 2.07
CA ILE A 38 11.26 -0.91 3.33
C ILE A 38 10.23 -0.89 4.47
N LEU A 39 9.44 0.16 4.60
CA LEU A 39 8.39 0.23 5.62
C LEU A 39 7.33 -0.86 5.41
N ALA A 40 6.92 -1.10 4.17
CA ALA A 40 5.99 -2.17 3.82
C ALA A 40 6.58 -3.57 4.14
N ALA A 41 7.88 -3.77 3.88
CA ALA A 41 8.58 -5.00 4.22
C ALA A 41 8.60 -5.25 5.75
N LEU A 42 8.89 -4.21 6.54
CA LEU A 42 8.90 -4.29 8.01
C LEU A 42 7.51 -4.62 8.57
N ALA A 43 6.47 -3.96 8.06
CA ALA A 43 5.09 -4.22 8.47
C ALA A 43 4.66 -5.64 8.08
N ALA A 44 4.96 -6.08 6.86
CA ALA A 44 4.65 -7.43 6.39
C ALA A 44 5.41 -8.50 7.17
N TYR A 45 6.67 -8.26 7.55
CA TYR A 45 7.45 -9.16 8.42
C TYR A 45 6.74 -9.38 9.76
N GLN A 46 6.23 -8.32 10.40
CA GLN A 46 5.55 -8.41 11.68
C GLN A 46 4.23 -9.18 11.59
N VAL A 47 3.40 -8.88 10.57
CA VAL A 47 2.13 -9.59 10.35
C VAL A 47 2.38 -11.07 10.02
N SER A 48 3.38 -11.36 9.18
CA SER A 48 3.78 -12.74 8.87
C SER A 48 4.30 -13.49 10.11
N GLY A 49 4.86 -12.78 11.08
CA GLY A 49 5.26 -13.34 12.37
C GLY A 49 4.08 -13.89 13.18
N LEU A 50 2.86 -13.34 13.05
CA LEU A 50 1.66 -13.94 13.65
C LEU A 50 1.33 -15.28 12.99
N THR A 51 1.35 -15.33 11.67
CA THR A 51 1.15 -16.58 10.91
C THR A 51 2.20 -17.63 11.29
N ALA A 52 3.46 -17.22 11.43
CA ALA A 52 4.53 -18.11 11.88
C ALA A 52 4.27 -18.71 13.28
N ARG A 53 3.64 -17.95 14.19
CA ARG A 53 3.28 -18.46 15.53
C ARG A 53 2.19 -19.52 15.48
N ILE A 54 1.26 -19.48 14.52
CA ILE A 54 0.26 -20.54 14.30
C ILE A 54 0.97 -21.89 14.09
N PHE A 55 2.10 -21.88 13.38
CA PHE A 55 2.87 -23.08 13.03
C PHE A 55 3.95 -23.45 14.07
N SER A 56 4.14 -22.64 15.11
CA SER A 56 5.33 -22.74 15.98
C SER A 56 5.48 -24.07 16.73
N GLN A 57 4.37 -24.80 16.97
CA GLN A 57 4.43 -26.13 17.61
C GLN A 57 4.55 -27.27 16.59
N ALA A 58 4.14 -27.04 15.34
CA ALA A 58 4.16 -28.04 14.27
C ALA A 58 5.39 -27.91 13.35
N ALA A 59 6.18 -26.86 13.50
CA ALA A 59 7.27 -26.50 12.61
C ALA A 59 8.61 -26.44 13.35
N THR A 60 9.69 -26.76 12.62
CA THR A 60 11.07 -26.57 13.13
C THR A 60 11.36 -25.08 13.33
N ALA A 61 12.24 -24.75 14.28
CA ALA A 61 12.58 -23.35 14.65
C ALA A 61 13.00 -22.44 13.48
N GLY A 62 13.44 -23.00 12.35
CA GLY A 62 13.80 -22.23 11.14
C GLY A 62 12.60 -21.78 10.28
N MET A 63 11.44 -22.45 10.35
CA MET A 63 10.31 -22.18 9.48
C MET A 63 9.65 -20.83 9.80
N SER A 64 9.61 -20.43 11.06
CA SER A 64 9.06 -19.12 11.47
C SER A 64 9.84 -17.94 10.88
N SER A 65 11.16 -18.04 10.85
CA SER A 65 12.02 -17.02 10.23
C SER A 65 11.82 -16.94 8.72
N ILE A 66 11.67 -18.09 8.06
CA ILE A 66 11.42 -18.17 6.61
C ILE A 66 10.09 -17.48 6.27
N ILE A 67 9.01 -17.75 7.00
CA ILE A 67 7.70 -17.12 6.79
C ILE A 67 7.81 -15.60 6.94
N GLY A 68 8.52 -15.12 7.96
CA GLY A 68 8.75 -13.69 8.16
C GLY A 68 9.51 -13.05 6.98
N ILE A 69 10.57 -13.70 6.50
CA ILE A 69 11.37 -13.22 5.36
C ILE A 69 10.54 -13.20 4.08
N ILE A 70 9.76 -14.24 3.80
CA ILE A 70 8.86 -14.27 2.64
C ILE A 70 7.85 -13.12 2.73
N GLY A 71 7.28 -12.87 3.91
CA GLY A 71 6.41 -11.72 4.15
C GLY A 71 7.09 -10.40 3.85
N ALA A 72 8.31 -10.19 4.34
CA ALA A 72 9.08 -8.97 4.09
C ALA A 72 9.36 -8.76 2.60
N ILE A 73 9.81 -9.80 1.89
CA ILE A 73 10.06 -9.74 0.44
C ILE A 73 8.75 -9.42 -0.31
N SER A 74 7.65 -10.06 0.08
CA SER A 74 6.33 -9.81 -0.52
C SER A 74 5.86 -8.37 -0.29
N GLY A 75 6.05 -7.82 0.91
CA GLY A 75 5.73 -6.44 1.23
C GLY A 75 6.57 -5.45 0.41
N LEU A 76 7.88 -5.70 0.29
CA LEU A 76 8.80 -4.88 -0.50
C LEU A 76 8.42 -4.88 -1.99
N LEU A 77 8.31 -6.06 -2.58
CA LEU A 77 7.96 -6.20 -3.99
C LEU A 77 6.53 -5.71 -4.27
N GLY A 78 5.59 -5.99 -3.38
CA GLY A 78 4.22 -5.53 -3.48
C GLY A 78 4.15 -4.00 -3.52
N PHE A 79 4.89 -3.29 -2.66
CA PHE A 79 4.92 -1.83 -2.69
C PHE A 79 5.45 -1.29 -4.02
N ILE A 80 6.57 -1.82 -4.52
CA ILE A 80 7.18 -1.37 -5.78
C ILE A 80 6.27 -1.71 -6.96
N ILE A 81 5.79 -2.94 -7.06
CA ILE A 81 5.03 -3.42 -8.22
C ILE A 81 3.62 -2.82 -8.23
N LEU A 82 2.87 -2.93 -7.11
CA LEU A 82 1.48 -2.49 -7.07
C LEU A 82 1.36 -0.96 -7.02
N TRP A 83 2.05 -0.32 -6.06
CA TRP A 83 1.86 1.10 -5.82
C TRP A 83 2.63 2.01 -6.77
N TRP A 84 3.75 1.58 -7.28
CA TRP A 84 4.50 2.42 -8.21
C TRP A 84 4.27 2.02 -9.67
N LEU A 85 4.50 0.76 -10.04
CA LEU A 85 4.43 0.35 -11.45
C LEU A 85 2.98 0.19 -11.93
N ILE A 86 2.14 -0.57 -11.21
CA ILE A 86 0.76 -0.84 -11.65
C ILE A 86 -0.09 0.43 -11.57
N VAL A 87 -0.02 1.20 -10.48
CA VAL A 87 -0.75 2.48 -10.38
C VAL A 87 -0.34 3.44 -11.49
N THR A 88 0.97 3.54 -11.79
CA THR A 88 1.46 4.33 -12.93
C THR A 88 0.86 3.83 -14.23
N GLY A 89 0.87 2.51 -14.46
CA GLY A 89 0.30 1.90 -15.66
C GLY A 89 -1.19 2.21 -15.82
N ILE A 90 -1.96 2.09 -14.75
CA ILE A 90 -3.39 2.41 -14.75
C ILE A 90 -3.62 3.88 -15.10
N PHE A 91 -2.96 4.83 -14.42
CA PHE A 91 -3.12 6.25 -14.71
C PHE A 91 -2.65 6.60 -16.12
N PHE A 92 -1.56 5.99 -16.58
CA PHE A 92 -1.08 6.18 -17.94
C PHE A 92 -2.11 5.72 -18.98
N LEU A 93 -2.67 4.50 -18.84
CA LEU A 93 -3.68 3.96 -19.76
C LEU A 93 -4.98 4.75 -19.73
N VAL A 94 -5.51 5.08 -18.54
CA VAL A 94 -6.72 5.90 -18.42
C VAL A 94 -6.52 7.28 -19.04
N SER A 95 -5.34 7.89 -18.86
CA SER A 95 -5.02 9.19 -19.45
C SER A 95 -5.03 9.19 -20.99
N MET A 96 -4.79 8.03 -21.62
CA MET A 96 -4.84 7.92 -23.10
C MET A 96 -6.26 8.14 -23.64
N VAL A 97 -7.30 7.81 -22.88
CA VAL A 97 -8.69 8.08 -23.23
C VAL A 97 -8.96 9.57 -23.41
N PHE A 98 -8.19 10.41 -22.69
CA PHE A 98 -8.27 11.87 -22.77
C PHE A 98 -7.20 12.49 -23.67
N SER A 99 -6.61 11.69 -24.59
CA SER A 99 -5.53 12.10 -25.48
C SER A 99 -4.31 12.67 -24.73
N GLY A 100 -4.03 12.13 -23.56
CA GLY A 100 -2.87 12.51 -22.75
C GLY A 100 -1.56 12.33 -23.50
N LYS A 101 -0.75 13.37 -23.51
CA LYS A 101 0.60 13.41 -24.11
C LYS A 101 1.65 13.18 -23.03
N GLY A 102 2.92 13.15 -23.40
CA GLY A 102 4.02 12.94 -22.47
C GLY A 102 4.38 11.46 -22.25
N SER A 103 5.53 11.22 -21.61
CA SER A 103 6.16 9.91 -21.54
C SER A 103 5.63 9.08 -20.36
N PHE A 104 5.73 7.74 -20.48
CA PHE A 104 5.51 6.84 -19.35
C PHE A 104 6.49 7.12 -18.19
N LYS A 105 7.74 7.46 -18.53
CA LYS A 105 8.78 7.76 -17.55
C LYS A 105 8.45 9.00 -16.70
N ARG A 106 7.91 10.07 -17.31
CA ARG A 106 7.40 11.24 -16.59
C ARG A 106 6.22 10.90 -15.69
N THR A 107 5.33 10.04 -16.18
CA THR A 107 4.20 9.55 -15.37
C THR A 107 4.68 8.77 -14.16
N LEU A 108 5.66 7.86 -14.36
CA LEU A 108 6.28 7.06 -13.30
C LEU A 108 7.00 7.95 -12.26
N GLU A 109 7.70 8.98 -12.72
CA GLU A 109 8.34 9.99 -11.87
C GLU A 109 7.31 10.67 -10.95
N ASN A 110 6.24 11.21 -11.55
CA ASN A 110 5.25 11.98 -10.81
C ASN A 110 4.39 11.11 -9.89
N VAL A 111 4.08 9.87 -10.28
CA VAL A 111 3.42 8.89 -9.39
C VAL A 111 4.30 8.57 -8.19
N GLY A 112 5.60 8.39 -8.38
CA GLY A 112 6.55 8.14 -7.29
C GLY A 112 6.59 9.28 -6.26
N TYR A 113 6.55 10.52 -6.69
CA TYR A 113 6.41 11.68 -5.77
C TYR A 113 5.09 11.64 -5.00
N GLY A 114 4.00 11.27 -5.65
CA GLY A 114 2.68 11.19 -5.02
C GLY A 114 2.52 10.08 -3.99
N LEU A 115 3.50 9.18 -3.85
CA LEU A 115 3.53 8.16 -2.78
C LEU A 115 3.99 8.72 -1.42
N VAL A 116 4.52 9.94 -1.35
CA VAL A 116 5.03 10.52 -0.08
C VAL A 116 3.98 10.50 1.03
N PRO A 117 2.71 10.91 0.85
CA PRO A 117 1.72 10.79 1.91
C PRO A 117 1.52 9.35 2.39
N MET A 118 1.45 8.37 1.47
CA MET A 118 1.29 6.95 1.82
C MET A 118 2.44 6.42 2.67
N ILE A 119 3.67 6.90 2.47
CA ILE A 119 4.83 6.54 3.29
C ILE A 119 4.62 6.99 4.75
N PHE A 120 4.09 8.18 4.97
CA PHE A 120 3.72 8.62 6.32
C PHE A 120 2.63 7.73 6.93
N GLY A 121 1.60 7.36 6.15
CA GLY A 121 0.59 6.40 6.57
C GLY A 121 1.17 5.05 6.94
N SER A 122 2.06 4.52 6.11
CA SER A 122 2.75 3.24 6.37
C SER A 122 3.61 3.29 7.63
N PHE A 123 4.28 4.42 7.89
CA PHE A 123 5.04 4.60 9.11
C PHE A 123 4.15 4.60 10.36
N VAL A 124 3.02 5.32 10.32
CA VAL A 124 2.04 5.30 11.42
C VAL A 124 1.49 3.90 11.65
N THR A 125 1.12 3.18 10.59
CA THR A 125 0.63 1.79 10.66
C THR A 125 1.70 0.86 11.24
N LEU A 126 2.96 1.04 10.87
CA LEU A 126 4.07 0.27 11.45
C LEU A 126 4.20 0.51 12.96
N LEU A 127 4.06 1.75 13.44
CA LEU A 127 4.06 2.05 14.88
C LEU A 127 2.88 1.39 15.59
N LEU A 128 1.69 1.43 15.00
CA LEU A 128 0.52 0.75 15.56
C LEU A 128 0.69 -0.77 15.63
N SER A 129 1.40 -1.36 14.68
CA SER A 129 1.66 -2.81 14.70
C SER A 129 2.45 -3.23 15.94
N PHE A 130 3.38 -2.43 16.43
CA PHE A 130 4.11 -2.70 17.67
C PHE A 130 3.22 -2.66 18.92
N TYR A 131 2.12 -1.90 18.86
CA TYR A 131 1.17 -1.82 19.97
C TYR A 131 0.14 -2.96 19.93
N TYR A 132 -0.51 -3.18 18.79
CA TYR A 132 -1.63 -4.12 18.68
C TYR A 132 -1.20 -5.59 18.50
N LEU A 133 -0.18 -5.89 17.68
CA LEU A 133 0.16 -7.27 17.36
C LEU A 133 0.64 -8.12 18.56
N PRO A 134 1.31 -7.57 19.59
CA PRO A 134 1.62 -8.34 20.81
C PRO A 134 0.40 -8.76 21.61
N MET A 135 -0.75 -8.06 21.47
CA MET A 135 -2.00 -8.36 22.19
C MET A 135 -2.83 -9.44 21.51
N VAL A 136 -2.51 -9.76 20.25
CA VAL A 136 -3.25 -10.73 19.44
C VAL A 136 -3.06 -12.14 20.01
N ARG A 137 -4.14 -12.83 20.28
CA ARG A 137 -4.14 -14.24 20.69
C ARG A 137 -4.04 -15.12 19.47
N VAL A 138 -2.85 -15.68 19.27
CA VAL A 138 -2.58 -16.54 18.13
C VAL A 138 -2.97 -17.98 18.47
N PRO A 139 -3.93 -18.60 17.74
CA PRO A 139 -4.26 -20.01 17.94
C PRO A 139 -3.09 -20.89 17.50
N VAL A 140 -2.91 -22.00 18.19
CA VAL A 140 -1.84 -22.94 17.90
C VAL A 140 -2.40 -24.15 17.19
N VAL A 141 -1.78 -24.56 16.08
CA VAL A 141 -2.12 -25.76 15.32
C VAL A 141 -1.03 -26.80 15.52
N HIS A 142 -1.45 -28.00 15.94
CA HIS A 142 -0.53 -29.10 16.23
C HIS A 142 -0.10 -29.90 14.99
N SER A 143 -0.84 -29.79 13.87
CA SER A 143 -0.52 -30.48 12.62
C SER A 143 -0.77 -29.57 11.41
N ILE A 144 0.28 -29.40 10.60
CA ILE A 144 0.21 -28.64 9.33
C ILE A 144 -0.57 -29.46 8.27
N GLN A 145 -0.70 -30.77 8.47
CA GLN A 145 -1.34 -31.67 7.50
C GLN A 145 -2.88 -31.69 7.64
N ASP A 146 -3.45 -30.95 8.58
CA ASP A 146 -4.89 -30.79 8.75
C ASP A 146 -5.35 -29.42 8.18
N PRO A 147 -5.88 -29.40 6.93
CA PRO A 147 -6.34 -28.15 6.30
C PRO A 147 -7.50 -27.49 7.07
N ALA A 148 -8.37 -28.28 7.72
CA ALA A 148 -9.52 -27.77 8.46
C ALA A 148 -9.04 -27.04 9.74
N ALA A 149 -8.10 -27.60 10.48
CA ALA A 149 -7.50 -26.95 11.63
C ALA A 149 -6.79 -25.66 11.24
N MET A 150 -6.11 -25.64 10.10
CA MET A 150 -5.46 -24.47 9.55
C MET A 150 -6.45 -23.34 9.21
N GLN A 151 -7.52 -23.68 8.52
CA GLN A 151 -8.57 -22.73 8.16
C GLN A 151 -9.23 -22.15 9.41
N GLN A 152 -9.51 -22.99 10.39
CA GLN A 152 -10.06 -22.57 11.66
C GLN A 152 -9.13 -21.63 12.43
N ALA A 153 -7.83 -21.90 12.47
CA ALA A 153 -6.84 -21.04 13.11
C ALA A 153 -6.75 -19.66 12.43
N VAL A 154 -6.75 -19.61 11.11
CA VAL A 154 -6.78 -18.33 10.36
C VAL A 154 -8.07 -17.56 10.67
N MET A 155 -9.21 -18.25 10.73
CA MET A 155 -10.49 -17.63 11.07
C MET A 155 -10.48 -17.08 12.50
N GLN A 156 -9.97 -17.82 13.48
CA GLN A 156 -9.83 -17.36 14.86
C GLN A 156 -8.91 -16.14 14.97
N LEU A 157 -7.80 -16.13 14.24
CA LEU A 157 -6.87 -14.99 14.18
C LEU A 157 -7.57 -13.73 13.64
N THR A 158 -8.31 -13.87 12.54
CA THR A 158 -9.02 -12.74 11.93
C THR A 158 -10.19 -12.22 12.77
N GLN A 159 -10.72 -13.06 13.66
CA GLN A 159 -11.78 -12.70 14.60
C GLN A 159 -11.26 -12.16 15.94
N ASP A 160 -9.95 -12.25 16.21
CA ASP A 160 -9.37 -11.70 17.44
C ASP A 160 -9.63 -10.19 17.53
N PRO A 161 -10.14 -9.69 18.67
CA PRO A 161 -10.51 -8.29 18.82
C PRO A 161 -9.35 -7.33 18.53
N SER A 162 -8.14 -7.63 19.02
CA SER A 162 -6.96 -6.78 18.83
C SER A 162 -6.50 -6.77 17.37
N PHE A 163 -6.60 -7.91 16.68
CA PHE A 163 -6.27 -7.99 15.24
C PHE A 163 -7.29 -7.21 14.40
N ARG A 164 -8.58 -7.33 14.72
CA ARG A 164 -9.64 -6.57 14.03
C ARG A 164 -9.48 -5.07 14.24
N GLU A 165 -9.24 -4.64 15.47
CA GLU A 165 -9.02 -3.22 15.78
C GLU A 165 -7.80 -2.68 15.05
N PHE A 166 -6.68 -3.40 15.08
CA PHE A 166 -5.49 -3.06 14.28
C PHE A 166 -5.82 -2.90 12.80
N THR A 167 -6.54 -3.85 12.21
CA THR A 167 -6.91 -3.82 10.79
C THR A 167 -7.82 -2.62 10.48
N GLN A 168 -8.83 -2.35 11.31
CA GLN A 168 -9.75 -1.24 11.12
C GLN A 168 -9.04 0.11 11.21
N VAL A 169 -8.26 0.33 12.27
CA VAL A 169 -7.52 1.60 12.47
C VAL A 169 -6.50 1.81 11.36
N SER A 170 -5.74 0.76 11.01
CA SER A 170 -4.75 0.83 9.93
C SER A 170 -5.39 1.13 8.58
N THR A 171 -6.58 0.60 8.31
CA THR A 171 -7.29 0.89 7.05
C THR A 171 -7.81 2.33 7.03
N ILE A 172 -8.36 2.85 8.13
CA ILE A 172 -8.78 4.25 8.20
C ILE A 172 -7.59 5.17 7.92
N ILE A 173 -6.43 4.90 8.53
CA ILE A 173 -5.20 5.66 8.30
C ILE A 173 -4.78 5.55 6.82
N ALA A 174 -4.77 4.34 6.27
CA ALA A 174 -4.43 4.12 4.87
C ALA A 174 -5.35 4.90 3.92
N LEU A 175 -6.67 4.96 4.20
CA LEU A 175 -7.63 5.74 3.41
C LEU A 175 -7.36 7.24 3.47
N ILE A 176 -7.06 7.79 4.64
CA ILE A 176 -6.73 9.21 4.80
C ILE A 176 -5.51 9.58 3.94
N PHE A 177 -4.43 8.80 4.06
CA PHE A 177 -3.20 9.05 3.33
C PHE A 177 -3.32 8.72 1.83
N LEU A 178 -4.17 7.78 1.44
CA LEU A 178 -4.50 7.50 0.05
C LEU A 178 -5.23 8.68 -0.61
N ILE A 179 -6.22 9.27 0.08
CA ILE A 179 -6.93 10.47 -0.41
C ILE A 179 -5.95 11.63 -0.58
N TRP A 180 -5.03 11.80 0.36
CA TRP A 180 -3.98 12.81 0.23
C TRP A 180 -3.05 12.52 -0.95
N SER A 181 -2.60 11.27 -1.12
CA SER A 181 -1.81 10.87 -2.30
C SER A 181 -2.58 11.06 -3.60
N ALA A 182 -3.89 10.79 -3.63
CA ALA A 182 -4.72 11.02 -4.80
C ALA A 182 -4.74 12.51 -5.20
N ASN A 183 -4.83 13.42 -4.23
CA ASN A 183 -4.70 14.85 -4.50
C ASN A 183 -3.35 15.19 -5.14
N VAL A 184 -2.25 14.66 -4.63
CA VAL A 184 -0.91 14.88 -5.20
C VAL A 184 -0.81 14.27 -6.61
N TRP A 185 -1.33 13.04 -6.81
CA TRP A 185 -1.33 12.39 -8.13
C TRP A 185 -2.15 13.14 -9.17
N ILE A 186 -3.28 13.77 -8.81
CA ILE A 186 -4.08 14.57 -9.75
C ILE A 186 -3.21 15.63 -10.41
N PHE A 187 -2.46 16.40 -9.63
CA PHE A 187 -1.57 17.42 -10.19
C PHE A 187 -0.36 16.78 -10.88
N GLY A 188 0.19 15.71 -10.34
CA GLY A 188 1.25 14.95 -10.99
C GLY A 188 0.86 14.47 -12.39
N ILE A 189 -0.33 13.89 -12.55
CA ILE A 189 -0.85 13.40 -13.83
C ILE A 189 -1.24 14.55 -14.76
N LYS A 190 -1.83 15.63 -14.23
CA LYS A 190 -2.10 16.85 -15.01
C LYS A 190 -0.86 17.29 -15.81
N TYR A 191 0.27 17.41 -15.14
CA TYR A 191 1.50 17.87 -15.78
C TYR A 191 2.28 16.76 -16.53
N ALA A 192 2.25 15.52 -16.02
CA ALA A 192 2.92 14.40 -16.68
C ALA A 192 2.28 14.05 -18.03
N ARG A 193 0.96 14.23 -18.15
CA ARG A 193 0.18 13.84 -19.32
C ARG A 193 -0.43 15.02 -20.08
N GLU A 194 -0.08 16.26 -19.72
CA GLU A 194 -0.60 17.50 -20.35
C GLU A 194 -2.14 17.54 -20.38
N LEU A 195 -2.77 17.11 -19.30
CA LEU A 195 -4.24 17.06 -19.19
C LEU A 195 -4.81 18.33 -18.59
N SER A 196 -6.07 18.61 -18.90
CA SER A 196 -6.86 19.55 -18.11
C SER A 196 -7.03 19.01 -16.68
N LEU A 197 -7.23 19.90 -15.71
CA LEU A 197 -7.46 19.49 -14.32
C LEU A 197 -8.64 18.50 -14.20
N ARG A 198 -9.74 18.75 -14.93
CA ARG A 198 -10.91 17.87 -14.96
C ARG A 198 -10.55 16.44 -15.41
N ASN A 199 -9.79 16.32 -16.50
CA ASN A 199 -9.40 15.02 -17.03
C ASN A 199 -8.41 14.30 -16.11
N ALA A 200 -7.50 15.05 -15.46
CA ALA A 200 -6.60 14.48 -14.45
C ALA A 200 -7.36 13.97 -13.20
N ILE A 201 -8.38 14.71 -12.73
CA ILE A 201 -9.26 14.26 -11.63
C ILE A 201 -9.97 12.95 -12.01
N ILE A 202 -10.49 12.83 -13.22
CA ILE A 202 -11.15 11.59 -13.67
C ILE A 202 -10.13 10.45 -13.78
N THR A 203 -8.96 10.73 -14.35
CA THR A 203 -7.89 9.73 -14.54
C THR A 203 -7.42 9.11 -13.23
N VAL A 204 -7.26 9.91 -12.18
CA VAL A 204 -6.82 9.44 -10.86
C VAL A 204 -8.02 9.01 -10.00
N GLY A 205 -9.10 9.79 -10.04
CA GLY A 205 -10.23 9.63 -9.15
C GLY A 205 -10.98 8.31 -9.35
N ILE A 206 -11.20 7.87 -10.59
CA ILE A 206 -11.93 6.62 -10.85
C ILE A 206 -11.18 5.41 -10.27
N PRO A 207 -9.90 5.15 -10.59
CA PRO A 207 -9.18 4.00 -10.02
C PRO A 207 -9.06 4.08 -8.49
N VAL A 208 -8.80 5.26 -7.94
CA VAL A 208 -8.69 5.45 -6.48
C VAL A 208 -10.04 5.21 -5.80
N LEU A 209 -11.13 5.71 -6.35
CA LEU A 209 -12.48 5.49 -5.80
C LEU A 209 -12.85 4.00 -5.80
N LEU A 210 -12.58 3.29 -6.89
CA LEU A 210 -12.81 1.84 -6.96
C LEU A 210 -12.00 1.10 -5.90
N TYR A 211 -10.75 1.50 -5.69
CA TYR A 211 -9.91 0.90 -4.65
C TYR A 211 -10.42 1.22 -3.23
N ILE A 212 -10.90 2.45 -2.97
CA ILE A 212 -11.53 2.83 -1.69
C ILE A 212 -12.77 1.97 -1.43
N ILE A 213 -13.64 1.81 -2.43
CA ILE A 213 -14.85 0.97 -2.32
C ILE A 213 -14.46 -0.48 -1.98
N TYR A 214 -13.44 -1.02 -2.66
CA TYR A 214 -12.92 -2.35 -2.38
C TYR A 214 -12.40 -2.47 -0.93
N MET A 215 -11.61 -1.50 -0.45
CA MET A 215 -11.11 -1.50 0.93
C MET A 215 -12.24 -1.44 1.96
N LEU A 216 -13.22 -0.58 1.75
CA LEU A 216 -14.40 -0.48 2.63
C LEU A 216 -15.19 -1.79 2.62
N TYR A 217 -15.40 -2.38 1.43
CA TYR A 217 -16.07 -3.68 1.33
C TYR A 217 -15.35 -4.76 2.15
N THR A 218 -14.03 -4.87 2.05
CA THR A 218 -13.26 -5.87 2.81
C THR A 218 -13.36 -5.70 4.32
N ILE A 219 -13.48 -4.46 4.83
CA ILE A 219 -13.66 -4.20 6.27
C ILE A 219 -15.06 -4.56 6.74
N PHE A 220 -16.10 -4.16 5.99
CA PHE A 220 -17.49 -4.28 6.44
C PHE A 220 -18.11 -5.65 6.10
N ALA A 221 -17.74 -6.27 4.99
CA ALA A 221 -18.27 -7.57 4.58
C ALA A 221 -17.56 -8.76 5.24
N GLY A 222 -16.45 -8.52 5.94
CA GLY A 222 -15.54 -9.57 6.38
C GLY A 222 -14.83 -10.17 5.15
N PHE A 223 -13.62 -10.71 5.34
CA PHE A 223 -12.96 -11.47 4.26
C PHE A 223 -13.90 -12.62 3.87
N PRO A 224 -14.45 -12.67 2.65
CA PRO A 224 -15.05 -13.87 2.16
C PRO A 224 -13.90 -14.88 2.04
N ILE A 225 -13.81 -15.80 2.99
CA ILE A 225 -12.92 -16.94 2.85
C ILE A 225 -13.48 -17.67 1.64
N ALA A 226 -12.73 -17.65 0.52
CA ALA A 226 -13.02 -18.42 -0.66
C ALA A 226 -13.09 -19.89 -0.21
N GLY A 227 -14.31 -20.46 -0.07
CA GLY A 227 -14.51 -21.83 0.39
C GLY A 227 -15.76 -22.11 1.20
N GLY A 228 -16.79 -21.28 1.13
CA GLY A 228 -18.09 -21.56 1.73
C GLY A 228 -19.18 -21.76 0.66
N ALA A 229 -19.20 -22.88 0.00
CA ALA A 229 -20.34 -23.50 -0.70
C ALA A 229 -20.19 -25.01 -0.59
#